data_713db5659195f6972bac9ce81e237400
#
_entry.id   713db5659195f6972bac9ce81e237400
#
_cell.length_a   1.000
_cell.length_b   1.000
_cell.length_c   1.000
_cell.angle_alpha   90.00
_cell.angle_beta   90.00
_cell.angle_gamma   90.00
#
_symmetry.space_group_name_H-M   'P 1'
#
loop_
_entity.id
_entity.type
_entity.pdbx_description
1 polymer ?
#
loop_
_entity_poly.entity_id
_entity_poly.type
_entity_poly.pdbx_seq_one_letter_code
_entity_poly.pdbx_strand_id
1 'polypeptide(L)'
;MRKILASAAVGAALLAAPAVAADMPDYPDVVVPDVDYDVGGSFYLRGSAALNWHWAPEVTHPWDSSDIDPIVEYGYGYSWGAGFGYETGTGLRFDGTIDSVETSGLMITKANNQVDDGDYTLMLRSTVALANVYYDFGFDGGIGGYTGGGGAFGYVGAGAGVAWNHAEINSPLAAPTPVPTGGNVSGAAAVMVGVGYDMGTWVADVGYRGLYINQINNAPTDTTTASYYEVNDNWISELRTTIRYRFD
;
A
#
# COMPACT_ATOMS: atom_id res chain seq x y z
N MET A 1 -2.66 18.05 25.40
CA MET A 1 -3.45 16.83 25.62
C MET A 1 -4.91 17.05 26.09
N ARG A 2 -5.36 18.27 26.38
CA ARG A 2 -6.74 18.54 26.88
C ARG A 2 -7.80 18.83 25.80
N LYS A 3 -7.42 18.96 24.52
CA LYS A 3 -8.34 19.33 23.42
C LYS A 3 -8.87 18.15 22.60
N ILE A 4 -8.30 16.95 22.74
CA ILE A 4 -8.72 15.75 21.99
C ILE A 4 -9.89 15.01 22.69
N LEU A 5 -10.03 15.17 23.99
CA LEU A 5 -11.12 14.54 24.77
C LEU A 5 -12.48 15.22 24.60
N ALA A 6 -12.53 16.47 24.15
CA ALA A 6 -13.78 17.20 23.96
C ALA A 6 -14.52 16.80 22.67
N SER A 7 -13.82 16.32 21.66
CA SER A 7 -14.43 15.95 20.36
C SER A 7 -15.08 14.56 20.37
N ALA A 8 -14.66 13.66 21.27
CA ALA A 8 -15.25 12.33 21.41
C ALA A 8 -16.59 12.34 22.17
N ALA A 9 -16.81 13.33 23.03
CA ALA A 9 -18.04 13.42 23.82
C ALA A 9 -19.26 13.97 23.04
N VAL A 10 -19.03 14.70 21.94
CA VAL A 10 -20.13 15.27 21.12
C VAL A 10 -20.71 14.21 20.17
N GLY A 11 -19.91 13.22 19.76
CA GLY A 11 -20.38 12.12 18.90
C GLY A 11 -21.31 11.11 19.60
N ALA A 12 -21.20 10.96 20.92
CA ALA A 12 -21.99 10.01 21.68
C ALA A 12 -23.38 10.57 22.12
N ALA A 13 -23.57 11.88 22.12
CA ALA A 13 -24.82 12.52 22.53
C ALA A 13 -25.91 12.54 21.43
N LEU A 14 -25.58 12.23 20.20
CA LEU A 14 -26.53 12.22 19.06
C LEU A 14 -27.25 10.88 18.87
N LEU A 15 -26.94 9.84 19.65
CA LEU A 15 -27.54 8.51 19.53
C LEU A 15 -28.65 8.24 20.56
N ALA A 16 -29.00 9.20 21.40
CA ALA A 16 -30.07 9.04 22.39
C ALA A 16 -31.32 9.87 22.02
N ALA A 17 -32.00 9.48 20.94
CA ALA A 17 -33.33 9.93 20.66
C ALA A 17 -34.33 8.96 21.32
N PRO A 18 -35.25 9.39 22.18
CA PRO A 18 -36.30 8.52 22.71
C PRO A 18 -37.24 8.12 21.57
N ALA A 19 -37.39 6.80 21.34
CA ALA A 19 -38.41 6.27 20.46
C ALA A 19 -39.78 6.50 21.11
N VAL A 20 -40.58 7.39 20.55
CA VAL A 20 -42.00 7.53 20.88
C VAL A 20 -42.73 6.41 20.13
N ALA A 21 -43.14 5.38 20.82
CA ALA A 21 -44.03 4.36 20.28
C ALA A 21 -45.39 5.00 19.99
N ALA A 22 -45.72 5.14 18.71
CA ALA A 22 -47.08 5.42 18.30
C ALA A 22 -47.85 4.09 18.26
N ASP A 23 -49.00 4.02 18.95
CA ASP A 23 -49.94 2.91 18.82
C ASP A 23 -50.38 2.80 17.36
N MET A 24 -49.88 1.80 16.67
CA MET A 24 -50.35 1.47 15.34
C MET A 24 -51.55 0.52 15.43
N PRO A 25 -52.60 0.74 14.62
CA PRO A 25 -53.70 -0.21 14.52
C PRO A 25 -53.23 -1.57 14.04
N ASP A 26 -53.85 -2.65 14.57
CA ASP A 26 -53.57 -4.04 14.14
C ASP A 26 -53.73 -4.17 12.63
N TYR A 27 -52.63 -4.17 11.93
CA TYR A 27 -52.59 -4.59 10.53
C TYR A 27 -52.49 -6.10 10.45
N PRO A 28 -53.15 -6.75 9.46
CA PRO A 28 -53.01 -8.18 9.26
C PRO A 28 -51.51 -8.47 8.98
N ASP A 29 -51.03 -9.56 9.57
CA ASP A 29 -49.66 -10.04 9.35
C ASP A 29 -49.36 -10.10 7.85
N VAL A 30 -48.60 -9.14 7.35
CA VAL A 30 -48.02 -9.19 6.03
C VAL A 30 -46.92 -10.25 6.13
N VAL A 31 -47.21 -11.45 5.62
CA VAL A 31 -46.19 -12.46 5.36
C VAL A 31 -45.28 -11.87 4.29
N VAL A 32 -44.27 -11.13 4.70
CA VAL A 32 -43.18 -10.74 3.83
C VAL A 32 -42.49 -12.06 3.46
N PRO A 33 -42.41 -12.45 2.18
CA PRO A 33 -41.60 -13.58 1.79
C PRO A 33 -40.20 -13.31 2.36
N ASP A 34 -39.69 -14.28 3.09
CA ASP A 34 -38.29 -14.24 3.55
C ASP A 34 -37.42 -14.32 2.30
N VAL A 35 -37.14 -13.14 1.73
CA VAL A 35 -36.18 -13.01 0.66
C VAL A 35 -34.85 -13.03 1.38
N ASP A 36 -34.24 -14.19 1.41
CA ASP A 36 -32.85 -14.36 1.80
C ASP A 36 -32.03 -13.48 0.88
N TYR A 37 -31.91 -12.20 1.20
CA TYR A 37 -30.87 -11.34 0.69
C TYR A 37 -29.60 -11.72 1.46
N ASP A 38 -29.10 -12.91 1.16
CA ASP A 38 -27.74 -13.28 1.52
C ASP A 38 -26.79 -12.44 0.65
N VAL A 39 -26.84 -11.13 0.86
CA VAL A 39 -25.81 -10.20 0.40
C VAL A 39 -24.68 -10.31 1.43
N GLY A 40 -24.14 -11.52 1.51
CA GLY A 40 -23.13 -11.92 2.48
C GLY A 40 -21.80 -11.23 2.24
N GLY A 41 -21.74 -9.94 2.49
CA GLY A 41 -20.47 -9.25 2.57
C GLY A 41 -19.79 -9.55 3.89
N SER A 42 -18.48 -9.77 3.87
CA SER A 42 -17.66 -10.07 5.06
C SER A 42 -16.55 -9.06 5.23
N PHE A 43 -16.33 -8.64 6.47
CA PHE A 43 -15.11 -7.92 6.82
C PHE A 43 -13.95 -8.91 6.95
N TYR A 44 -12.75 -8.44 6.68
CA TYR A 44 -11.56 -9.26 6.83
C TYR A 44 -10.35 -8.47 7.32
N LEU A 45 -9.45 -9.18 8.00
CA LEU A 45 -8.07 -8.75 8.21
C LEU A 45 -7.17 -9.45 7.20
N ARG A 46 -6.13 -8.76 6.76
CA ARG A 46 -5.09 -9.35 5.91
C ARG A 46 -3.69 -9.09 6.45
N GLY A 47 -2.82 -10.06 6.23
CA GLY A 47 -1.38 -9.93 6.36
C GLY A 47 -0.71 -10.31 5.06
N SER A 48 0.37 -9.63 4.69
CA SER A 48 1.09 -9.89 3.45
C SER A 48 2.59 -9.76 3.61
N ALA A 49 3.33 -10.54 2.80
CA ALA A 49 4.77 -10.46 2.65
C ALA A 49 5.14 -10.56 1.17
N ALA A 50 6.21 -9.90 0.77
CA ALA A 50 6.66 -9.92 -0.62
C ALA A 50 8.17 -9.83 -0.75
N LEU A 51 8.68 -10.34 -1.87
CA LEU A 51 9.99 -10.00 -2.40
C LEU A 51 9.80 -8.89 -3.41
N ASN A 52 10.68 -7.91 -3.42
CA ASN A 52 10.56 -6.78 -4.31
C ASN A 52 11.81 -6.51 -5.14
N TRP A 53 11.60 -5.88 -6.30
CA TRP A 53 12.61 -5.33 -7.20
C TRP A 53 12.28 -3.87 -7.44
N HIS A 54 13.23 -3.01 -7.20
CA HIS A 54 13.06 -1.58 -7.33
C HIS A 54 13.82 -1.07 -8.54
N TRP A 55 13.14 -0.28 -9.36
CA TRP A 55 13.71 0.42 -10.50
C TRP A 55 13.23 1.88 -10.49
N ALA A 56 14.12 2.77 -10.89
CA ALA A 56 13.79 4.16 -11.20
C ALA A 56 14.58 4.60 -12.43
N PRO A 57 14.07 5.55 -13.23
CA PRO A 57 14.75 5.96 -14.46
C PRO A 57 16.01 6.77 -14.18
N GLU A 58 15.98 7.62 -13.16
CA GLU A 58 17.05 8.58 -12.89
C GLU A 58 17.11 8.99 -11.41
N VAL A 59 18.28 9.45 -11.01
CA VAL A 59 18.51 10.12 -9.74
C VAL A 59 19.03 11.52 -10.06
N THR A 60 18.35 12.54 -9.56
CA THR A 60 18.74 13.95 -9.74
C THR A 60 19.37 14.50 -8.47
N HIS A 61 20.45 15.27 -8.67
CA HIS A 61 21.10 16.04 -7.62
C HIS A 61 20.69 17.51 -7.70
N PRO A 62 20.25 18.15 -6.60
CA PRO A 62 19.66 19.49 -6.64
C PRO A 62 20.65 20.63 -7.00
N TRP A 63 21.95 20.39 -6.83
CA TRP A 63 22.97 21.40 -7.09
C TRP A 63 23.43 21.45 -8.54
N ASP A 64 23.27 20.36 -9.25
CA ASP A 64 23.63 20.25 -10.64
C ASP A 64 22.56 19.42 -11.37
N SER A 65 21.54 20.12 -11.84
CA SER A 65 20.47 19.51 -12.63
C SER A 65 20.95 18.99 -14.01
N SER A 66 22.21 19.21 -14.34
CA SER A 66 22.87 18.66 -15.52
C SER A 66 23.54 17.29 -15.22
N ASP A 67 23.70 16.93 -13.95
CA ASP A 67 24.28 15.67 -13.51
C ASP A 67 23.15 14.68 -13.18
N ILE A 68 22.63 14.05 -14.23
CA ILE A 68 21.66 12.96 -14.11
C ILE A 68 22.42 11.66 -14.17
N ASP A 69 22.51 10.97 -13.03
CA ASP A 69 23.17 9.68 -12.96
C ASP A 69 22.16 8.56 -13.25
N PRO A 70 22.39 7.78 -14.33
CA PRO A 70 21.53 6.64 -14.62
C PRO A 70 21.71 5.53 -13.57
N ILE A 71 20.60 4.89 -13.21
CA ILE A 71 20.66 3.70 -12.36
C ILE A 71 21.21 2.53 -13.17
N VAL A 72 22.29 1.93 -12.69
CA VAL A 72 22.98 0.83 -13.35
C VAL A 72 22.58 -0.54 -12.83
N GLU A 73 22.08 -0.62 -11.57
CA GLU A 73 21.61 -1.88 -10.98
C GLU A 73 20.28 -1.72 -10.26
N TYR A 74 19.42 -2.76 -10.35
CA TYR A 74 18.15 -2.82 -9.66
C TYR A 74 18.36 -2.99 -8.15
N GLY A 75 17.52 -2.31 -7.36
CA GLY A 75 17.42 -2.59 -5.94
C GLY A 75 16.60 -3.88 -5.69
N TYR A 76 16.96 -4.61 -4.65
CA TYR A 76 16.25 -5.79 -4.19
C TYR A 76 15.87 -5.63 -2.72
N GLY A 77 14.76 -6.21 -2.34
CA GLY A 77 14.33 -6.13 -0.97
C GLY A 77 13.12 -6.99 -0.68
N TYR A 78 12.48 -6.63 0.41
CA TYR A 78 11.27 -7.27 0.87
C TYR A 78 10.27 -6.24 1.37
N SER A 79 9.02 -6.64 1.40
CA SER A 79 7.96 -5.85 2.01
C SER A 79 7.03 -6.74 2.82
N TRP A 80 6.43 -6.16 3.83
CA TRP A 80 5.42 -6.79 4.64
C TRP A 80 4.39 -5.75 5.07
N GLY A 81 3.17 -6.19 5.30
CA GLY A 81 2.11 -5.28 5.66
C GLY A 81 0.88 -5.95 6.19
N ALA A 82 -0.02 -5.13 6.69
CA ALA A 82 -1.32 -5.52 7.19
C ALA A 82 -2.40 -4.61 6.61
N GLY A 83 -3.63 -5.10 6.63
CA GLY A 83 -4.78 -4.33 6.15
C GLY A 83 -6.08 -4.86 6.70
N PHE A 84 -7.11 -4.03 6.52
CA PHE A 84 -8.49 -4.33 6.88
C PHE A 84 -9.38 -3.99 5.69
N GLY A 85 -10.36 -4.83 5.39
CA GLY A 85 -11.21 -4.65 4.23
C GLY A 85 -12.58 -5.28 4.35
N TYR A 86 -13.34 -5.14 3.26
CA TYR A 86 -14.68 -5.65 3.10
C TYR A 86 -14.85 -6.28 1.73
N GLU A 87 -15.39 -7.49 1.70
CA GLU A 87 -15.81 -8.22 0.51
C GLU A 87 -17.33 -8.12 0.36
N THR A 88 -17.79 -7.75 -0.82
CA THR A 88 -19.24 -7.53 -1.05
C THR A 88 -20.01 -8.82 -1.33
N GLY A 89 -19.34 -9.96 -1.46
CA GLY A 89 -19.97 -11.20 -1.95
C GLY A 89 -20.24 -11.24 -3.46
N THR A 90 -20.04 -10.14 -4.17
CA THR A 90 -20.27 -10.05 -5.64
C THR A 90 -18.97 -10.04 -6.46
N GLY A 91 -17.85 -10.36 -5.83
CA GLY A 91 -16.50 -10.27 -6.42
C GLY A 91 -15.82 -8.92 -6.21
N LEU A 92 -16.52 -7.87 -5.78
CA LEU A 92 -15.89 -6.61 -5.42
C LEU A 92 -15.36 -6.66 -3.98
N ARG A 93 -14.18 -6.09 -3.79
CA ARG A 93 -13.49 -6.04 -2.52
C ARG A 93 -12.75 -4.72 -2.36
N PHE A 94 -12.80 -4.17 -1.15
CA PHE A 94 -12.14 -2.92 -0.79
C PHE A 94 -11.29 -3.12 0.45
N ASP A 95 -10.09 -2.57 0.48
CA ASP A 95 -9.29 -2.57 1.72
C ASP A 95 -8.43 -1.31 1.87
N GLY A 96 -8.04 -1.07 3.12
CA GLY A 96 -6.95 -0.17 3.48
C GLY A 96 -5.76 -0.99 3.95
N THR A 97 -4.58 -0.69 3.43
CA THR A 97 -3.34 -1.38 3.80
C THR A 97 -2.27 -0.42 4.28
N ILE A 98 -1.42 -0.90 5.18
CA ILE A 98 -0.16 -0.24 5.55
C ILE A 98 0.94 -1.27 5.35
N ASP A 99 1.89 -0.93 4.49
CA ASP A 99 3.02 -1.78 4.11
C ASP A 99 4.35 -1.10 4.46
N SER A 100 5.30 -1.85 5.01
CA SER A 100 6.71 -1.47 5.08
C SER A 100 7.42 -2.07 3.87
N VAL A 101 8.07 -1.22 3.11
CA VAL A 101 8.82 -1.59 1.89
C VAL A 101 10.27 -1.22 2.11
N GLU A 102 11.16 -2.20 2.07
CA GLU A 102 12.60 -2.01 2.21
C GLU A 102 13.29 -2.48 0.93
N THR A 103 14.18 -1.63 0.41
CA THR A 103 14.96 -1.92 -0.78
C THR A 103 16.40 -1.48 -0.58
N SER A 104 17.33 -2.31 -0.98
CA SER A 104 18.77 -2.03 -0.96
C SER A 104 19.41 -2.44 -2.28
N GLY A 105 20.61 -1.91 -2.54
CA GLY A 105 21.36 -2.29 -3.74
C GLY A 105 20.99 -1.54 -5.02
N LEU A 106 20.17 -0.48 -4.94
CA LEU A 106 20.02 0.44 -6.05
C LEU A 106 21.34 1.17 -6.23
N MET A 107 22.03 0.97 -7.34
CA MET A 107 23.38 1.50 -7.55
C MET A 107 23.41 2.58 -8.63
N ILE A 108 24.13 3.65 -8.32
CA ILE A 108 24.41 4.76 -9.22
C ILE A 108 25.92 4.81 -9.38
N THR A 109 26.38 4.95 -10.62
CA THR A 109 27.81 5.18 -10.91
C THR A 109 27.99 6.64 -11.30
N LYS A 110 28.72 7.40 -10.51
CA LYS A 110 29.13 8.77 -10.82
C LYS A 110 30.51 8.75 -11.49
N ALA A 111 30.60 9.32 -12.70
CA ALA A 111 31.81 9.30 -13.51
C ALA A 111 32.08 10.65 -14.20
N ASN A 112 32.29 11.72 -13.41
CA ASN A 112 32.53 13.08 -13.90
C ASN A 112 33.98 13.50 -13.89
N ASN A 113 34.95 12.59 -13.67
CA ASN A 113 36.37 12.87 -13.47
C ASN A 113 36.64 13.82 -12.28
N GLN A 114 35.83 13.73 -11.24
CA GLN A 114 35.96 14.47 -10.01
C GLN A 114 36.40 13.58 -8.85
N VAL A 115 36.77 14.19 -7.72
CA VAL A 115 37.21 13.46 -6.52
C VAL A 115 36.12 12.54 -5.93
N ASP A 116 34.86 12.76 -6.33
CA ASP A 116 33.67 12.04 -5.85
C ASP A 116 33.18 10.95 -6.81
N ASP A 117 33.99 10.57 -7.80
CA ASP A 117 33.64 9.47 -8.73
C ASP A 117 33.62 8.14 -7.99
N GLY A 118 32.58 7.36 -8.23
CA GLY A 118 32.44 6.03 -7.65
C GLY A 118 31.01 5.50 -7.67
N ASP A 119 30.86 4.30 -7.14
CA ASP A 119 29.58 3.61 -7.04
C ASP A 119 28.90 3.94 -5.72
N TYR A 120 27.68 4.47 -5.78
CA TYR A 120 26.86 4.79 -4.63
C TYR A 120 25.71 3.81 -4.52
N THR A 121 25.51 3.24 -3.35
CA THR A 121 24.39 2.32 -3.09
C THR A 121 23.34 3.01 -2.23
N LEU A 122 22.10 3.02 -2.74
CA LEU A 122 20.96 3.58 -2.04
C LEU A 122 20.21 2.49 -1.26
N MET A 123 19.88 2.81 -0.01
CA MET A 123 18.93 2.08 0.81
C MET A 123 17.67 2.92 0.96
N LEU A 124 16.55 2.38 0.50
CA LEU A 124 15.26 3.05 0.50
C LEU A 124 14.29 2.30 1.39
N ARG A 125 13.66 3.02 2.31
CA ARG A 125 12.59 2.52 3.17
C ARG A 125 11.36 3.38 2.98
N SER A 126 10.22 2.75 2.77
CA SER A 126 8.96 3.45 2.64
C SER A 126 7.89 2.76 3.47
N THR A 127 7.15 3.54 4.25
CA THR A 127 5.87 3.09 4.82
C THR A 127 4.77 3.58 3.90
N VAL A 128 4.02 2.67 3.30
CA VAL A 128 3.03 2.97 2.26
C VAL A 128 1.65 2.65 2.79
N ALA A 129 0.76 3.64 2.79
CA ALA A 129 -0.66 3.45 3.09
C ALA A 129 -1.47 3.60 1.81
N LEU A 130 -2.25 2.57 1.48
CA LEU A 130 -3.09 2.53 0.27
C LEU A 130 -4.54 2.22 0.61
N ALA A 131 -5.46 2.87 -0.10
CA ALA A 131 -6.82 2.43 -0.27
C ALA A 131 -6.90 1.65 -1.60
N ASN A 132 -7.40 0.42 -1.54
CA ASN A 132 -7.39 -0.51 -2.67
C ASN A 132 -8.81 -0.95 -3.03
N VAL A 133 -9.02 -1.23 -4.31
CA VAL A 133 -10.19 -1.90 -4.84
C VAL A 133 -9.75 -3.10 -5.67
N TYR A 134 -10.48 -4.21 -5.54
CA TYR A 134 -10.20 -5.45 -6.27
C TYR A 134 -11.48 -5.98 -6.88
N TYR A 135 -11.29 -6.75 -7.94
CA TYR A 135 -12.32 -7.59 -8.54
C TYR A 135 -11.83 -9.03 -8.56
N ASP A 136 -12.52 -9.88 -7.79
CA ASP A 136 -12.24 -11.31 -7.67
C ASP A 136 -13.17 -12.06 -8.63
N PHE A 137 -12.65 -13.06 -9.37
CA PHE A 137 -13.40 -13.87 -10.34
C PHE A 137 -13.05 -15.35 -10.19
N GLY A 138 -14.07 -16.19 -10.19
CA GLY A 138 -13.92 -17.65 -10.12
C GLY A 138 -13.50 -18.25 -11.46
N PHE A 139 -12.72 -19.32 -11.42
CA PHE A 139 -12.34 -20.04 -12.63
C PHE A 139 -13.43 -20.99 -13.14
N ASP A 140 -14.40 -21.34 -12.29
CA ASP A 140 -15.46 -22.33 -12.61
C ASP A 140 -16.74 -21.73 -13.21
N GLY A 141 -16.89 -20.40 -13.24
CA GLY A 141 -18.19 -19.78 -13.54
C GLY A 141 -18.19 -18.55 -14.44
N GLY A 142 -17.08 -18.17 -15.04
CA GLY A 142 -17.02 -16.98 -15.89
C GLY A 142 -16.98 -15.65 -15.09
N ILE A 143 -17.11 -14.52 -15.81
CA ILE A 143 -17.09 -13.18 -15.23
C ILE A 143 -18.30 -13.01 -14.28
N GLY A 144 -18.06 -12.78 -12.99
CA GLY A 144 -19.08 -12.61 -11.95
C GLY A 144 -19.43 -13.89 -11.17
N GLY A 145 -18.75 -15.01 -11.45
CA GLY A 145 -19.04 -16.30 -10.82
C GLY A 145 -18.44 -16.53 -9.42
N TYR A 146 -17.65 -15.61 -8.89
CA TYR A 146 -17.09 -15.76 -7.53
C TYR A 146 -18.05 -15.16 -6.50
N THR A 147 -18.77 -16.03 -5.80
CA THR A 147 -19.74 -15.64 -4.76
C THR A 147 -19.28 -15.96 -3.35
N GLY A 148 -17.95 -16.07 -3.12
CA GLY A 148 -17.41 -16.40 -1.79
C GLY A 148 -17.63 -17.86 -1.36
N GLY A 149 -18.02 -18.75 -2.28
CA GLY A 149 -18.37 -20.13 -2.01
C GLY A 149 -17.19 -21.11 -1.87
N GLY A 150 -15.98 -20.61 -1.80
CA GLY A 150 -14.76 -21.44 -1.70
C GLY A 150 -14.15 -21.78 -3.07
N GLY A 151 -12.87 -22.19 -3.08
CA GLY A 151 -12.17 -22.66 -4.28
C GLY A 151 -11.15 -21.67 -4.84
N ALA A 152 -10.67 -21.98 -6.05
CA ALA A 152 -9.65 -21.18 -6.72
C ALA A 152 -10.29 -19.96 -7.42
N PHE A 153 -9.64 -18.81 -7.30
CA PHE A 153 -10.07 -17.56 -7.93
C PHE A 153 -8.87 -16.77 -8.46
N GLY A 154 -9.14 -15.90 -9.42
CA GLY A 154 -8.23 -14.87 -9.87
C GLY A 154 -8.68 -13.50 -9.38
N TYR A 155 -7.77 -12.53 -9.31
CA TYR A 155 -8.13 -11.16 -9.00
C TYR A 155 -7.29 -10.16 -9.78
N VAL A 156 -7.87 -8.99 -9.97
CA VAL A 156 -7.19 -7.76 -10.40
C VAL A 156 -7.53 -6.66 -9.41
N GLY A 157 -6.63 -5.72 -9.24
CA GLY A 157 -6.86 -4.62 -8.31
C GLY A 157 -6.05 -3.39 -8.63
N ALA A 158 -6.46 -2.28 -8.04
CA ALA A 158 -5.75 -1.01 -8.07
C ALA A 158 -5.84 -0.32 -6.71
N GLY A 159 -4.86 0.50 -6.40
CA GLY A 159 -4.81 1.25 -5.16
C GLY A 159 -4.14 2.60 -5.34
N ALA A 160 -4.46 3.52 -4.44
CA ALA A 160 -3.82 4.82 -4.35
C ALA A 160 -3.68 5.26 -2.89
N GLY A 161 -2.69 6.09 -2.62
CA GLY A 161 -2.42 6.55 -1.28
C GLY A 161 -1.16 7.37 -1.14
N VAL A 162 -0.48 7.21 -0.02
CA VAL A 162 0.70 7.98 0.34
C VAL A 162 1.83 7.08 0.83
N ALA A 163 3.07 7.51 0.59
CA ALA A 163 4.29 6.88 1.06
C ALA A 163 5.09 7.85 1.92
N TRP A 164 5.46 7.44 3.12
CA TRP A 164 6.45 8.08 3.96
C TRP A 164 7.79 7.41 3.70
N ASN A 165 8.67 8.14 3.04
CA ASN A 165 9.93 7.64 2.54
C ASN A 165 11.08 8.05 3.45
N HIS A 166 12.08 7.20 3.53
CA HIS A 166 13.36 7.44 4.17
C HIS A 166 14.46 6.87 3.28
N ALA A 167 15.45 7.69 2.95
CA ALA A 167 16.55 7.30 2.09
C ALA A 167 17.89 7.47 2.81
N GLU A 168 18.73 6.45 2.68
CA GLU A 168 20.12 6.45 3.16
C GLU A 168 21.04 6.13 1.97
N ILE A 169 22.14 6.85 1.86
CA ILE A 169 23.11 6.65 0.78
C ILE A 169 24.43 6.21 1.40
N ASN A 170 24.94 5.07 0.96
CA ASN A 170 26.23 4.57 1.31
C ASN A 170 27.23 4.89 0.20
N SER A 171 28.25 5.70 0.51
CA SER A 171 29.37 5.96 -0.38
C SER A 171 30.57 5.07 -0.01
N PRO A 172 31.23 4.43 -0.96
CA PRO A 172 32.45 3.67 -0.73
C PRO A 172 33.64 4.57 -0.43
N LEU A 173 33.55 5.85 -0.79
CA LEU A 173 34.57 6.83 -0.49
C LEU A 173 34.37 7.38 0.93
N ALA A 174 35.46 7.50 1.68
CA ALA A 174 35.48 8.22 2.94
C ALA A 174 35.24 9.71 2.64
N ALA A 175 34.02 10.07 2.27
CA ALA A 175 33.64 11.43 2.05
C ALA A 175 33.86 12.21 3.34
N PRO A 176 34.50 13.38 3.30
CA PRO A 176 34.77 14.18 4.50
C PRO A 176 33.49 14.76 5.13
N THR A 177 32.37 14.61 4.49
CA THR A 177 31.04 15.02 4.96
C THR A 177 30.11 13.82 4.98
N PRO A 178 29.44 13.52 6.11
CA PRO A 178 28.44 12.48 6.13
C PRO A 178 27.32 12.81 5.13
N VAL A 179 26.94 11.85 4.29
CA VAL A 179 25.80 12.01 3.39
C VAL A 179 24.53 12.16 4.26
N PRO A 180 23.73 13.21 4.07
CA PRO A 180 22.56 13.42 4.89
C PRO A 180 21.55 12.29 4.72
N THR A 181 21.02 11.81 5.84
CA THR A 181 19.86 10.92 5.87
C THR A 181 18.61 11.76 6.06
N GLY A 182 17.56 11.43 5.36
CA GLY A 182 16.31 12.18 5.46
C GLY A 182 15.16 11.46 4.76
N GLY A 183 14.03 12.13 4.66
CA GLY A 183 12.87 11.53 4.07
C GLY A 183 11.83 12.56 3.63
N ASN A 184 10.86 12.07 2.86
CA ASN A 184 9.74 12.86 2.36
C ASN A 184 8.44 12.08 2.41
N VAL A 185 7.35 12.78 2.15
CA VAL A 185 6.03 12.17 1.91
C VAL A 185 5.63 12.42 0.47
N SER A 186 5.24 11.36 -0.22
CA SER A 186 4.87 11.45 -1.63
C SER A 186 3.62 10.60 -1.95
N GLY A 187 3.01 10.86 -3.11
CA GLY A 187 1.91 10.05 -3.61
C GLY A 187 2.38 8.67 -4.02
N ALA A 188 1.51 7.67 -3.79
CA ALA A 188 1.74 6.29 -4.20
C ALA A 188 0.51 5.73 -4.91
N ALA A 189 0.74 4.84 -5.88
CA ALA A 189 -0.29 4.11 -6.58
C ALA A 189 0.15 2.65 -6.80
N ALA A 190 -0.81 1.73 -6.93
CA ALA A 190 -0.49 0.34 -7.15
C ALA A 190 -1.47 -0.32 -8.12
N VAL A 191 -0.98 -1.30 -8.87
CA VAL A 191 -1.78 -2.24 -9.65
C VAL A 191 -1.45 -3.64 -9.20
N MET A 192 -2.45 -4.51 -9.16
CA MET A 192 -2.33 -5.85 -8.58
C MET A 192 -3.03 -6.87 -9.45
N VAL A 193 -2.44 -8.05 -9.56
CA VAL A 193 -3.02 -9.20 -10.22
C VAL A 193 -2.53 -10.46 -9.52
N GLY A 194 -3.40 -11.45 -9.36
CA GLY A 194 -2.98 -12.69 -8.72
C GLY A 194 -4.04 -13.77 -8.77
N VAL A 195 -3.72 -14.86 -8.09
CA VAL A 195 -4.58 -16.02 -7.92
C VAL A 195 -4.62 -16.40 -6.45
N GLY A 196 -5.74 -16.92 -6.01
CA GLY A 196 -5.92 -17.33 -4.64
C GLY A 196 -6.78 -18.57 -4.51
N TYR A 197 -6.85 -19.04 -3.29
CA TYR A 197 -7.70 -20.15 -2.88
C TYR A 197 -8.48 -19.77 -1.63
N ASP A 198 -9.77 -19.89 -1.74
CA ASP A 198 -10.72 -19.61 -0.68
C ASP A 198 -11.05 -20.91 0.08
N MET A 199 -10.76 -20.92 1.37
CA MET A 199 -11.02 -22.02 2.30
C MET A 199 -12.19 -21.70 3.26
N GLY A 200 -13.00 -20.70 2.95
CA GLY A 200 -14.05 -20.18 3.82
C GLY A 200 -13.54 -19.04 4.71
N THR A 201 -13.37 -19.26 5.99
CA THR A 201 -12.85 -18.26 6.94
C THR A 201 -11.44 -17.76 6.58
N TRP A 202 -10.62 -18.62 5.99
CA TRP A 202 -9.26 -18.28 5.56
C TRP A 202 -9.17 -18.24 4.04
N VAL A 203 -8.47 -17.22 3.53
CA VAL A 203 -8.17 -17.11 2.12
C VAL A 203 -6.69 -16.84 1.96
N ALA A 204 -6.04 -17.59 1.08
CA ALA A 204 -4.63 -17.39 0.73
C ALA A 204 -4.50 -17.02 -0.74
N ASP A 205 -3.64 -16.06 -1.04
CA ASP A 205 -3.36 -15.66 -2.41
C ASP A 205 -1.87 -15.39 -2.66
N VAL A 206 -1.49 -15.51 -3.92
CA VAL A 206 -0.19 -15.10 -4.44
C VAL A 206 -0.41 -14.25 -5.66
N GLY A 207 0.33 -13.15 -5.77
CA GLY A 207 0.16 -12.23 -6.90
C GLY A 207 1.33 -11.30 -7.09
N TYR A 208 1.21 -10.53 -8.14
CA TYR A 208 2.10 -9.44 -8.49
C TYR A 208 1.47 -8.12 -8.08
N ARG A 209 2.28 -7.24 -7.47
CA ARG A 209 1.95 -5.84 -7.25
C ARG A 209 3.02 -4.96 -7.92
N GLY A 210 2.60 -4.09 -8.83
CA GLY A 210 3.41 -2.96 -9.30
C GLY A 210 3.08 -1.76 -8.43
N LEU A 211 4.00 -1.33 -7.60
CA LEU A 211 3.87 -0.16 -6.73
C LEU A 211 4.67 1.00 -7.34
N TYR A 212 3.99 2.11 -7.55
CA TYR A 212 4.57 3.36 -7.99
C TYR A 212 4.64 4.35 -6.82
N ILE A 213 5.81 4.97 -6.61
CA ILE A 213 6.02 6.05 -5.65
C ILE A 213 6.61 7.24 -6.43
N ASN A 214 5.91 8.36 -6.41
CA ASN A 214 6.25 9.53 -7.23
C ASN A 214 7.69 10.03 -7.00
N GLN A 215 8.08 10.19 -5.73
CA GLN A 215 9.40 10.72 -5.40
C GLN A 215 9.88 10.18 -4.06
N ILE A 216 11.13 9.78 -4.01
CA ILE A 216 11.85 9.43 -2.78
C ILE A 216 13.07 10.34 -2.69
N ASN A 217 13.25 11.04 -1.57
CA ASN A 217 14.43 11.87 -1.37
C ASN A 217 14.96 11.75 0.06
N ASN A 218 16.22 12.13 0.22
CA ASN A 218 16.91 12.19 1.50
C ASN A 218 17.07 13.63 2.00
N ALA A 219 16.14 14.53 1.67
CA ALA A 219 16.20 15.91 2.12
C ALA A 219 16.41 15.99 3.63
N PRO A 220 17.48 16.64 4.12
CA PRO A 220 17.68 16.83 5.54
C PRO A 220 16.57 17.74 6.08
N THR A 221 16.18 17.51 7.31
CA THR A 221 15.20 18.34 8.03
C THR A 221 15.74 19.77 8.24
N ASP A 222 17.06 19.95 8.14
CA ASP A 222 17.75 21.23 8.23
C ASP A 222 18.27 21.64 6.84
N THR A 223 17.68 22.67 6.27
CA THR A 223 17.92 23.17 4.92
C THR A 223 19.25 23.88 4.73
N THR A 224 20.12 23.93 5.72
CA THR A 224 21.42 24.61 5.66
C THR A 224 22.54 23.76 5.06
N THR A 225 22.35 22.44 4.93
CA THR A 225 23.34 21.54 4.35
C THR A 225 22.75 20.89 3.10
N ALA A 226 23.11 21.40 2.05
CA ALA A 226 22.50 21.32 0.76
C ALA A 226 23.05 20.19 -0.13
N SER A 227 22.95 18.94 0.22
CA SER A 227 23.24 17.82 -0.67
C SER A 227 22.15 16.75 -0.47
N TYR A 228 21.09 16.82 -1.22
CA TYR A 228 20.08 15.77 -1.22
C TYR A 228 19.90 15.18 -2.62
N TYR A 229 19.58 13.90 -2.65
CA TYR A 229 19.28 13.17 -3.86
C TYR A 229 17.77 12.98 -3.99
N GLU A 230 17.28 13.09 -5.21
CA GLU A 230 15.89 12.81 -5.54
C GLU A 230 15.83 11.65 -6.52
N VAL A 231 15.07 10.63 -6.16
CA VAL A 231 14.75 9.50 -7.02
C VAL A 231 13.29 9.64 -7.43
N ASN A 232 13.07 9.95 -8.68
CA ASN A 232 11.74 10.16 -9.24
C ASN A 232 11.24 8.90 -9.93
N ASP A 233 9.91 8.79 -10.08
CA ASP A 233 9.25 7.73 -10.82
C ASP A 233 9.66 6.32 -10.38
N ASN A 234 9.59 6.08 -9.07
CA ASN A 234 10.00 4.81 -8.48
C ASN A 234 8.99 3.71 -8.77
N TRP A 235 9.45 2.64 -9.42
CA TRP A 235 8.66 1.43 -9.67
C TRP A 235 9.20 0.27 -8.85
N ILE A 236 8.35 -0.27 -7.99
CA ILE A 236 8.65 -1.42 -7.14
C ILE A 236 7.75 -2.57 -7.58
N SER A 237 8.36 -3.58 -8.17
CA SER A 237 7.71 -4.82 -8.57
C SER A 237 7.77 -5.80 -7.42
N GLU A 238 6.64 -6.39 -7.04
CA GLU A 238 6.57 -7.32 -5.91
C GLU A 238 5.91 -8.63 -6.29
N LEU A 239 6.55 -9.73 -5.90
CA LEU A 239 5.89 -11.03 -5.79
C LEU A 239 5.38 -11.17 -4.35
N ARG A 240 4.07 -11.12 -4.18
CA ARG A 240 3.40 -10.98 -2.88
C ARG A 240 2.57 -12.20 -2.54
N THR A 241 2.66 -12.63 -1.30
CA THR A 241 1.76 -13.62 -0.69
C THR A 241 0.90 -12.92 0.35
N THR A 242 -0.40 -13.23 0.37
CA THR A 242 -1.36 -12.65 1.30
C THR A 242 -2.18 -13.74 1.96
N ILE A 243 -2.47 -13.57 3.25
CA ILE A 243 -3.43 -14.36 3.98
C ILE A 243 -4.50 -13.42 4.51
N ARG A 244 -5.78 -13.78 4.32
CA ARG A 244 -6.95 -13.05 4.80
C ARG A 244 -7.72 -13.92 5.78
N TYR A 245 -8.22 -13.31 6.85
CA TYR A 245 -9.14 -13.89 7.81
C TYR A 245 -10.46 -13.14 7.74
N ARG A 246 -11.55 -13.83 7.40
CA ARG A 246 -12.91 -13.27 7.35
C ARG A 246 -13.56 -13.37 8.73
N PHE A 247 -14.30 -12.32 9.05
CA PHE A 247 -15.17 -12.30 10.21
C PHE A 247 -16.58 -12.66 9.74
N ASP A 248 -17.15 -13.69 10.33
CA ASP A 248 -18.56 -14.10 10.18
C ASP A 248 -19.47 -13.23 11.05
#